data_cc6dd919a8c05dc0cc75457f4bbe55ca
#
_entry.id   cc6dd919a8c05dc0cc75457f4bbe55ca
#
_cell.length_a   1.000
_cell.length_b   1.000
_cell.length_c   1.000
_cell.angle_alpha   90.00
_cell.angle_beta   90.00
_cell.angle_gamma   90.00
#
_symmetry.space_group_name_H-M   'P 1'
#
loop_
_entity.id
_entity.type
_entity.pdbx_description
1 polymer ?
#
loop_
_entity_poly.entity_id
_entity_poly.type
_entity_poly.pdbx_seq_one_letter_code
_entity_poly.pdbx_strand_id
1 'polypeptide(L)'
;MALIHLCAVLVFSLSSTAVAVDVQPRREIRFAVAAHFPPFQSRNSQGQLVGLNIELGNALCEQLNVRCTWVDQVVMENFPALEARQFDAIMGMAPTCRRRKRVSFTDDLYPITTRLVARKTSGLRPDRRLLKGKRVGVLVRSNREAYALSQWAPAGVIIRSFWLNDQLVQSLVSGDIDATLQGVVEIREALLDTADGLDFDFMGPPVSSGLLGNSVAIAVRKTDTALRNELNHALEQLMQNGEYQRILQPYRLGVLPARP
;
A
#
# COMPACT_ATOMS: atom_id res chain seq x y z
N MET A 1 66.84 -54.12 27.84
CA MET A 1 65.39 -54.33 27.65
C MET A 1 64.70 -52.96 27.70
N ALA A 2 64.33 -52.44 26.58
CA ALA A 2 63.67 -51.13 26.44
C ALA A 2 62.23 -51.36 25.99
N LEU A 3 61.24 -51.00 26.83
CA LEU A 3 59.81 -51.06 26.50
C LEU A 3 59.43 -49.76 25.75
N ILE A 4 59.01 -49.87 24.51
CA ILE A 4 58.44 -48.83 23.72
C ILE A 4 56.92 -48.78 23.97
N HIS A 5 56.45 -47.68 24.58
CA HIS A 5 55.00 -47.41 24.72
C HIS A 5 54.46 -46.75 23.46
N LEU A 6 53.59 -47.44 22.78
CA LEU A 6 52.88 -46.93 21.58
C LEU A 6 51.58 -46.21 22.06
N CYS A 7 51.59 -44.85 21.98
CA CYS A 7 50.38 -44.06 22.25
C CYS A 7 49.51 -44.01 20.95
N ALA A 8 48.39 -44.70 20.95
CA ALA A 8 47.37 -44.59 19.89
C ALA A 8 46.55 -43.34 20.12
N VAL A 9 46.64 -42.36 19.20
CA VAL A 9 45.79 -41.12 19.19
C VAL A 9 44.54 -41.46 18.43
N LEU A 10 43.40 -41.56 19.12
CA LEU A 10 42.07 -41.66 18.54
C LEU A 10 41.61 -40.28 18.06
N VAL A 11 41.58 -40.08 16.76
CA VAL A 11 41.00 -38.86 16.13
C VAL A 11 39.48 -39.05 16.01
N PHE A 12 38.72 -38.38 16.84
CA PHE A 12 37.26 -38.32 16.75
C PHE A 12 36.89 -37.30 15.66
N SER A 13 36.46 -37.78 14.49
CA SER A 13 35.89 -36.92 13.44
C SER A 13 34.46 -36.56 13.81
N LEU A 14 34.23 -35.32 14.24
CA LEU A 14 32.89 -34.74 14.39
C LEU A 14 32.29 -34.48 13.02
N SER A 15 31.44 -35.38 12.52
CA SER A 15 30.62 -35.13 11.34
C SER A 15 29.49 -34.17 11.71
N SER A 16 29.62 -32.90 11.33
CA SER A 16 28.51 -31.94 11.40
C SER A 16 27.45 -32.29 10.33
N THR A 17 26.38 -32.93 10.75
CA THR A 17 25.19 -33.08 9.89
C THR A 17 24.50 -31.72 9.82
N ALA A 18 24.65 -31.02 8.66
CA ALA A 18 23.82 -29.89 8.33
C ALA A 18 22.37 -30.36 8.17
N VAL A 19 21.51 -30.01 9.12
CA VAL A 19 20.07 -30.23 9.00
C VAL A 19 19.60 -29.28 7.91
N ALA A 20 19.37 -29.81 6.70
CA ALA A 20 18.65 -29.09 5.66
C ALA A 20 17.22 -28.84 6.18
N VAL A 21 16.87 -27.62 6.48
CA VAL A 21 15.49 -27.22 6.74
C VAL A 21 14.72 -27.43 5.45
N ASP A 22 13.91 -28.47 5.39
CA ASP A 22 13.01 -28.75 4.28
C ASP A 22 11.93 -27.64 4.27
N VAL A 23 12.19 -26.57 3.55
CA VAL A 23 11.22 -25.47 3.37
C VAL A 23 10.19 -25.98 2.35
N GLN A 24 9.12 -26.56 2.85
CA GLN A 24 7.97 -26.92 2.01
C GLN A 24 7.54 -25.72 1.17
N PRO A 25 7.38 -25.86 -0.14
CA PRO A 25 6.99 -24.78 -1.00
C PRO A 25 5.62 -24.24 -0.55
N ARG A 26 5.51 -22.92 -0.46
CA ARG A 26 4.26 -22.23 -0.11
C ARG A 26 3.19 -22.59 -1.14
N ARG A 27 2.03 -23.04 -0.68
CA ARG A 27 0.91 -23.41 -1.56
C ARG A 27 -0.12 -22.30 -1.72
N GLU A 28 -0.10 -21.30 -0.82
CA GLU A 28 -1.10 -20.23 -0.75
C GLU A 28 -0.51 -18.96 -0.17
N ILE A 29 -0.97 -17.82 -0.67
CA ILE A 29 -0.75 -16.50 -0.06
C ILE A 29 -2.13 -15.89 0.22
N ARG A 30 -2.38 -15.55 1.48
CA ARG A 30 -3.60 -14.87 1.92
C ARG A 30 -3.33 -13.37 1.99
N PHE A 31 -3.94 -12.61 1.09
CA PHE A 31 -3.85 -11.15 1.07
C PHE A 31 -5.03 -10.51 1.80
N ALA A 32 -4.76 -9.54 2.67
CA ALA A 32 -5.79 -8.65 3.21
C ALA A 32 -5.92 -7.39 2.35
N VAL A 33 -7.15 -6.97 2.11
CA VAL A 33 -7.53 -5.71 1.48
C VAL A 33 -8.72 -5.09 2.21
N ALA A 34 -8.93 -3.79 2.05
CA ALA A 34 -10.19 -3.14 2.41
C ALA A 34 -10.96 -2.86 1.11
N ALA A 35 -12.08 -3.55 0.89
CA ALA A 35 -12.78 -3.58 -0.39
C ALA A 35 -13.66 -2.34 -0.66
N HIS A 36 -13.15 -1.12 -0.33
CA HIS A 36 -13.90 0.15 -0.43
C HIS A 36 -13.07 1.27 -1.08
N PHE A 37 -12.08 0.90 -1.90
CA PHE A 37 -11.16 1.87 -2.53
C PHE A 37 -11.04 1.64 -4.04
N PRO A 38 -12.11 1.90 -4.83
CA PRO A 38 -11.98 1.90 -6.28
C PRO A 38 -11.02 3.02 -6.73
N PRO A 39 -10.28 2.82 -7.80
CA PRO A 39 -10.23 1.63 -8.66
C PRO A 39 -9.21 0.57 -8.19
N PHE A 40 -8.61 0.71 -7.01
CA PHE A 40 -7.54 -0.18 -6.54
C PHE A 40 -8.06 -1.51 -6.02
N GLN A 41 -9.11 -1.49 -5.18
CA GLN A 41 -9.82 -2.67 -4.70
C GLN A 41 -11.24 -2.32 -4.28
N SER A 42 -12.22 -3.02 -4.84
CA SER A 42 -13.64 -2.88 -4.54
C SER A 42 -14.38 -4.18 -4.83
N ARG A 43 -15.66 -4.22 -4.52
CA ARG A 43 -16.53 -5.30 -4.97
C ARG A 43 -17.35 -4.84 -6.17
N ASN A 44 -17.41 -5.69 -7.20
CA ASN A 44 -18.29 -5.48 -8.33
C ASN A 44 -19.75 -5.83 -7.95
N SER A 45 -20.68 -5.68 -8.91
CA SER A 45 -22.10 -5.99 -8.72
C SER A 45 -22.39 -7.46 -8.37
N GLN A 46 -21.43 -8.37 -8.63
CA GLN A 46 -21.51 -9.78 -8.31
C GLN A 46 -20.85 -10.10 -6.95
N GLY A 47 -20.38 -9.10 -6.20
CA GLY A 47 -19.70 -9.24 -4.93
C GLY A 47 -18.25 -9.70 -5.03
N GLN A 48 -17.69 -9.85 -6.22
CA GLN A 48 -16.31 -10.26 -6.45
C GLN A 48 -15.34 -9.10 -6.18
N LEU A 49 -14.18 -9.38 -5.62
CA LEU A 49 -13.10 -8.42 -5.47
C LEU A 49 -12.46 -8.14 -6.83
N VAL A 50 -12.35 -6.86 -7.18
CA VAL A 50 -11.81 -6.37 -8.44
C VAL A 50 -10.91 -5.15 -8.21
N GLY A 51 -10.12 -4.78 -9.21
CA GLY A 51 -9.28 -3.59 -9.25
C GLY A 51 -7.80 -3.89 -9.25
N LEU A 52 -7.00 -2.85 -9.42
CA LEU A 52 -5.56 -2.93 -9.64
C LEU A 52 -4.82 -3.83 -8.65
N ASN A 53 -5.10 -3.67 -7.36
CA ASN A 53 -4.43 -4.45 -6.33
C ASN A 53 -4.79 -5.93 -6.38
N ILE A 54 -6.01 -6.25 -6.79
CA ILE A 54 -6.47 -7.63 -6.96
C ILE A 54 -5.78 -8.26 -8.18
N GLU A 55 -5.73 -7.54 -9.29
CA GLU A 55 -5.08 -7.99 -10.51
C GLU A 55 -3.57 -8.21 -10.30
N LEU A 56 -2.87 -7.25 -9.68
CA LEU A 56 -1.45 -7.39 -9.35
C LEU A 56 -1.19 -8.56 -8.39
N GLY A 57 -2.00 -8.70 -7.34
CA GLY A 57 -1.83 -9.79 -6.39
C GLY A 57 -2.02 -11.16 -7.04
N ASN A 58 -3.05 -11.31 -7.88
CA ASN A 58 -3.30 -12.55 -8.62
C ASN A 58 -2.14 -12.85 -9.58
N ALA A 59 -1.63 -11.87 -10.32
CA ALA A 59 -0.49 -12.04 -11.21
C ALA A 59 0.79 -12.44 -10.44
N LEU A 60 1.03 -11.87 -9.25
CA LEU A 60 2.15 -12.28 -8.39
C LEU A 60 2.01 -13.74 -7.94
N CYS A 61 0.81 -14.18 -7.54
CA CYS A 61 0.58 -15.57 -7.17
C CYS A 61 0.74 -16.54 -8.35
N GLU A 62 0.27 -16.16 -9.53
CA GLU A 62 0.44 -16.94 -10.75
C GLU A 62 1.93 -17.10 -11.08
N GLN A 63 2.70 -16.01 -11.02
CA GLN A 63 4.15 -16.04 -11.22
C GLN A 63 4.88 -16.93 -10.22
N LEU A 64 4.40 -17.02 -8.97
CA LEU A 64 4.94 -17.88 -7.92
C LEU A 64 4.40 -19.31 -7.97
N ASN A 65 3.44 -19.60 -8.85
CA ASN A 65 2.71 -20.87 -8.91
C ASN A 65 2.07 -21.24 -7.55
N VAL A 66 1.42 -20.28 -6.89
CA VAL A 66 0.71 -20.45 -5.64
C VAL A 66 -0.73 -19.94 -5.77
N ARG A 67 -1.62 -20.40 -4.89
CA ARG A 67 -2.98 -19.89 -4.82
C ARG A 67 -3.02 -18.54 -4.10
N CYS A 68 -3.69 -17.54 -4.68
CA CYS A 68 -4.10 -16.33 -3.97
C CYS A 68 -5.44 -16.53 -3.28
N THR A 69 -5.54 -16.09 -2.03
CA THR A 69 -6.82 -15.90 -1.34
C THR A 69 -6.91 -14.49 -0.77
N TRP A 70 -8.11 -13.97 -0.69
CA TRP A 70 -8.36 -12.57 -0.35
C TRP A 70 -9.23 -12.48 0.90
N VAL A 71 -8.76 -11.70 1.88
CA VAL A 71 -9.48 -11.40 3.12
C VAL A 71 -9.90 -9.93 3.07
N ASP A 72 -11.22 -9.70 3.06
CA ASP A 72 -11.76 -8.35 3.20
C ASP A 72 -11.67 -7.94 4.67
N GLN A 73 -10.80 -6.98 4.96
CA GLN A 73 -10.39 -6.65 6.31
C GLN A 73 -10.57 -5.16 6.60
N VAL A 74 -11.05 -4.85 7.78
CA VAL A 74 -11.10 -3.46 8.25
C VAL A 74 -9.67 -2.94 8.43
N VAL A 75 -9.35 -1.81 7.82
CA VAL A 75 -7.97 -1.23 7.81
C VAL A 75 -7.35 -1.12 9.20
N MET A 76 -8.19 -0.89 10.23
CA MET A 76 -7.76 -0.76 11.63
C MET A 76 -7.17 -2.02 12.21
N GLU A 77 -7.68 -3.16 11.80
CA GLU A 77 -7.32 -4.46 12.32
C GLU A 77 -6.18 -5.09 11.53
N ASN A 78 -5.76 -4.47 10.43
CA ASN A 78 -4.73 -5.00 9.54
C ASN A 78 -3.45 -5.43 10.26
N PHE A 79 -2.89 -4.60 11.14
CA PHE A 79 -1.64 -4.95 11.82
C PHE A 79 -1.84 -6.02 12.90
N PRO A 80 -2.83 -5.91 13.81
CA PRO A 80 -3.09 -6.97 14.79
C PRO A 80 -3.38 -8.33 14.13
N ALA A 81 -4.19 -8.34 13.05
CA ALA A 81 -4.56 -9.55 12.34
C ALA A 81 -3.37 -10.15 11.56
N LEU A 82 -2.51 -9.31 10.96
CA LEU A 82 -1.26 -9.75 10.34
C LEU A 82 -0.31 -10.40 11.37
N GLU A 83 -0.15 -9.76 12.53
CA GLU A 83 0.66 -10.27 13.65
C GLU A 83 0.10 -11.58 14.18
N ALA A 84 -1.23 -11.71 14.27
CA ALA A 84 -1.96 -12.93 14.65
C ALA A 84 -2.01 -14.00 13.54
N ARG A 85 -1.36 -13.81 12.40
CA ARG A 85 -1.29 -14.73 11.26
C ARG A 85 -2.66 -15.10 10.66
N GLN A 86 -3.65 -14.21 10.76
CA GLN A 86 -4.94 -14.42 10.10
C GLN A 86 -4.82 -14.36 8.57
N PHE A 87 -3.82 -13.62 8.07
CA PHE A 87 -3.38 -13.58 6.67
C PHE A 87 -1.85 -13.37 6.60
N ASP A 88 -1.30 -13.38 5.41
CA ASP A 88 0.15 -13.40 5.20
C ASP A 88 0.70 -12.03 4.77
N ALA A 89 -0.11 -11.24 4.09
CA ALA A 89 0.28 -9.94 3.55
C ALA A 89 -0.89 -8.96 3.50
N ILE A 90 -0.60 -7.66 3.56
CA ILE A 90 -1.57 -6.58 3.35
C ILE A 90 -1.25 -5.95 2.00
N MET A 91 -2.19 -6.06 1.06
CA MET A 91 -2.04 -5.50 -0.27
C MET A 91 -2.38 -4.01 -0.30
N GLY A 92 -1.61 -3.23 -1.05
CA GLY A 92 -1.97 -1.86 -1.35
C GLY A 92 -1.72 -0.84 -0.23
N MET A 93 -0.60 -0.96 0.49
CA MET A 93 -0.28 -0.09 1.63
C MET A 93 0.89 0.86 1.35
N ALA A 94 0.73 2.16 1.61
CA ALA A 94 1.83 3.12 1.53
C ALA A 94 2.90 2.85 2.60
N PRO A 95 4.20 2.69 2.24
CA PRO A 95 5.28 2.34 3.16
C PRO A 95 5.82 3.55 3.94
N THR A 96 4.97 4.17 4.78
CA THR A 96 5.37 5.32 5.60
C THR A 96 6.36 4.93 6.72
N CYS A 97 7.17 5.89 7.20
CA CYS A 97 8.11 5.67 8.30
C CYS A 97 7.43 5.08 9.55
N ARG A 98 6.20 5.50 9.87
CA ARG A 98 5.43 4.96 10.99
C ARG A 98 5.10 3.48 10.80
N ARG A 99 4.66 3.09 9.58
CA ARG A 99 4.28 1.70 9.26
C ARG A 99 5.50 0.78 9.21
N ARG A 100 6.63 1.26 8.69
CA ARG A 100 7.91 0.51 8.66
C ARG A 100 8.44 0.13 10.05
N LYS A 101 7.99 0.80 11.11
CA LYS A 101 8.33 0.38 12.48
C LYS A 101 7.66 -0.94 12.87
N ARG A 102 6.51 -1.28 12.31
CA ARG A 102 5.72 -2.48 12.65
C ARG A 102 5.87 -3.62 11.64
N VAL A 103 5.96 -3.31 10.37
CA VAL A 103 5.96 -4.29 9.28
C VAL A 103 7.13 -4.06 8.33
N SER A 104 7.46 -5.06 7.53
CA SER A 104 8.33 -4.96 6.36
C SER A 104 7.48 -4.74 5.10
N PHE A 105 8.09 -4.16 4.08
CA PHE A 105 7.44 -3.91 2.80
C PHE A 105 8.22 -4.58 1.67
N THR A 106 7.50 -5.00 0.65
CA THR A 106 8.10 -5.31 -0.65
C THR A 106 8.69 -4.06 -1.28
N ASP A 107 9.25 -4.21 -2.44
CA ASP A 107 9.49 -3.12 -3.37
C ASP A 107 8.16 -2.46 -3.74
N ASP A 108 8.25 -1.21 -4.22
CA ASP A 108 7.07 -0.43 -4.58
C ASP A 108 6.32 -1.08 -5.75
N LEU A 109 5.00 -1.18 -5.63
CA LEU A 109 4.12 -1.67 -6.68
C LEU A 109 3.83 -0.61 -7.73
N TYR A 110 3.49 0.60 -7.28
CA TYR A 110 3.20 1.75 -8.15
C TYR A 110 3.30 3.07 -7.36
N PRO A 111 3.55 4.21 -8.07
CA PRO A 111 3.60 5.51 -7.42
C PRO A 111 2.21 6.00 -7.04
N ILE A 112 2.12 6.80 -5.97
CA ILE A 112 0.93 7.56 -5.63
C ILE A 112 1.27 9.03 -5.49
N THR A 113 0.36 9.89 -5.95
CA THR A 113 0.47 11.33 -5.84
C THR A 113 -0.70 11.87 -5.04
N THR A 114 -0.43 12.63 -4.00
CA THR A 114 -1.45 13.29 -3.18
C THR A 114 -1.64 14.73 -3.65
N ARG A 115 -2.89 15.14 -3.87
CA ARG A 115 -3.25 16.49 -4.33
C ARG A 115 -4.40 17.07 -3.49
N LEU A 116 -4.40 18.39 -3.35
CA LEU A 116 -5.58 19.13 -2.91
C LEU A 116 -6.55 19.26 -4.08
N VAL A 117 -7.83 19.01 -3.84
CA VAL A 117 -8.91 19.21 -4.83
C VAL A 117 -9.95 20.15 -4.24
N ALA A 118 -10.39 21.12 -5.02
CA ALA A 118 -11.44 22.07 -4.66
C ALA A 118 -12.11 22.62 -5.91
N ARG A 119 -13.12 23.47 -5.75
CA ARG A 119 -13.71 24.20 -6.88
C ARG A 119 -12.66 25.05 -7.58
N LYS A 120 -12.66 25.07 -8.91
CA LYS A 120 -11.74 25.86 -9.76
C LYS A 120 -11.67 27.33 -9.37
N THR A 121 -12.81 27.89 -8.93
CA THR A 121 -12.96 29.30 -8.54
C THR A 121 -12.52 29.60 -7.11
N SER A 122 -12.16 28.57 -6.31
CA SER A 122 -11.85 28.74 -4.88
C SER A 122 -10.55 29.50 -4.60
N GLY A 123 -9.60 29.48 -5.53
CA GLY A 123 -8.25 30.06 -5.34
C GLY A 123 -7.40 29.32 -4.28
N LEU A 124 -7.88 28.22 -3.72
CA LEU A 124 -7.18 27.47 -2.69
C LEU A 124 -5.89 26.83 -3.22
N ARG A 125 -4.95 26.61 -2.32
CA ARG A 125 -3.70 25.88 -2.59
C ARG A 125 -3.33 25.06 -1.35
N PRO A 126 -2.48 24.03 -1.48
CA PRO A 126 -2.06 23.19 -0.35
C PRO A 126 -1.06 23.91 0.56
N ASP A 127 -1.38 25.12 0.95
CA ASP A 127 -0.64 25.97 1.88
C ASP A 127 -1.49 26.19 3.13
N ARG A 128 -0.92 25.87 4.31
CA ARG A 128 -1.62 25.96 5.59
C ARG A 128 -2.14 27.36 5.93
N ARG A 129 -1.53 28.42 5.38
CA ARG A 129 -1.98 29.80 5.61
C ARG A 129 -3.21 30.11 4.78
N LEU A 130 -3.21 29.67 3.50
CA LEU A 130 -4.35 29.85 2.59
C LEU A 130 -5.54 28.94 2.96
N LEU A 131 -5.28 27.81 3.63
CA LEU A 131 -6.30 26.88 4.10
C LEU A 131 -6.83 27.23 5.52
N LYS A 132 -6.29 28.23 6.20
CA LYS A 132 -6.75 28.62 7.55
C LYS A 132 -8.25 28.93 7.53
N GLY A 133 -9.01 28.33 8.47
CA GLY A 133 -10.45 28.46 8.56
C GLY A 133 -11.23 27.65 7.51
N LYS A 134 -10.57 27.02 6.54
CA LYS A 134 -11.21 26.17 5.53
C LYS A 134 -11.44 24.76 6.05
N ARG A 135 -12.53 24.13 5.60
CA ARG A 135 -12.91 22.76 5.91
C ARG A 135 -12.27 21.85 4.87
N VAL A 136 -11.34 21.01 5.28
CA VAL A 136 -10.65 20.07 4.40
C VAL A 136 -11.04 18.63 4.75
N GLY A 137 -11.63 17.92 3.79
CA GLY A 137 -12.04 16.53 3.90
C GLY A 137 -10.87 15.57 3.71
N VAL A 138 -10.84 14.53 4.52
CA VAL A 138 -9.89 13.41 4.43
C VAL A 138 -10.58 12.10 4.80
N LEU A 139 -10.04 10.97 4.36
CA LEU A 139 -10.54 9.66 4.80
C LEU A 139 -9.94 9.29 6.15
N VAL A 140 -10.79 8.79 7.05
CA VAL A 140 -10.42 8.32 8.40
C VAL A 140 -9.26 7.33 8.32
N ARG A 141 -8.26 7.52 9.20
CA ARG A 141 -7.08 6.65 9.36
C ARG A 141 -6.18 6.50 8.13
N SER A 142 -6.41 7.33 7.13
CA SER A 142 -5.48 7.45 6.01
C SER A 142 -4.19 8.17 6.43
N ASN A 143 -3.15 8.00 5.64
CA ASN A 143 -1.92 8.80 5.77
C ASN A 143 -2.20 10.30 5.51
N ARG A 144 -3.22 10.62 4.71
CA ARG A 144 -3.66 12.00 4.42
C ARG A 144 -4.33 12.65 5.63
N GLU A 145 -5.14 11.90 6.38
CA GLU A 145 -5.68 12.37 7.66
C GLU A 145 -4.55 12.65 8.66
N ALA A 146 -3.63 11.71 8.83
CA ALA A 146 -2.49 11.88 9.73
C ALA A 146 -1.65 13.11 9.37
N TYR A 147 -1.45 13.35 8.08
CA TYR A 147 -0.77 14.54 7.57
C TYR A 147 -1.58 15.82 7.87
N ALA A 148 -2.85 15.87 7.51
CA ALA A 148 -3.71 17.05 7.69
C ALA A 148 -3.86 17.43 9.16
N LEU A 149 -4.07 16.44 10.05
CA LEU A 149 -4.17 16.67 11.49
C LEU A 149 -2.84 17.15 12.09
N SER A 150 -1.70 16.68 11.60
CA SER A 150 -0.39 17.07 12.16
C SER A 150 0.17 18.36 11.58
N GLN A 151 -0.11 18.66 10.29
CA GLN A 151 0.52 19.79 9.59
C GLN A 151 -0.42 20.98 9.35
N TRP A 152 -1.71 20.71 9.17
CA TRP A 152 -2.68 21.75 8.80
C TRP A 152 -3.60 22.17 9.95
N ALA A 153 -4.08 21.22 10.77
CA ALA A 153 -4.97 21.54 11.90
C ALA A 153 -4.33 22.52 12.91
N PRO A 154 -3.04 22.43 13.29
CA PRO A 154 -2.40 23.40 14.18
C PRO A 154 -2.33 24.82 13.60
N ALA A 155 -2.44 24.97 12.26
CA ALA A 155 -2.49 26.27 11.59
C ALA A 155 -3.92 26.85 11.46
N GLY A 156 -4.92 26.17 12.05
CA GLY A 156 -6.31 26.59 12.04
C GLY A 156 -7.11 26.09 10.82
N VAL A 157 -6.65 25.07 10.13
CA VAL A 157 -7.44 24.36 9.11
C VAL A 157 -8.40 23.40 9.81
N ILE A 158 -9.67 23.39 9.40
CA ILE A 158 -10.71 22.53 9.96
C ILE A 158 -10.70 21.19 9.23
N ILE A 159 -10.22 20.14 9.87
CA ILE A 159 -10.17 18.82 9.26
C ILE A 159 -11.50 18.10 9.50
N ARG A 160 -12.09 17.58 8.41
CA ARG A 160 -13.29 16.76 8.41
C ARG A 160 -12.96 15.36 7.94
N SER A 161 -13.13 14.37 8.81
CA SER A 161 -12.78 12.96 8.54
C SER A 161 -14.03 12.17 8.15
N PHE A 162 -13.95 11.43 7.05
CA PHE A 162 -15.02 10.62 6.47
C PHE A 162 -14.63 9.15 6.45
N TRP A 163 -15.59 8.28 6.70
CA TRP A 163 -15.35 6.83 6.63
C TRP A 163 -15.36 6.30 5.19
N LEU A 164 -16.20 6.88 4.33
CA LEU A 164 -16.39 6.46 2.96
C LEU A 164 -16.03 7.59 1.99
N ASN A 165 -15.43 7.23 0.87
CA ASN A 165 -15.03 8.19 -0.16
C ASN A 165 -16.23 8.89 -0.79
N ASP A 166 -17.34 8.18 -0.99
CA ASP A 166 -18.56 8.75 -1.56
C ASP A 166 -19.14 9.87 -0.68
N GLN A 167 -19.16 9.68 0.64
CA GLN A 167 -19.58 10.72 1.60
C GLN A 167 -18.68 11.95 1.53
N LEU A 168 -17.37 11.73 1.41
CA LEU A 168 -16.39 12.81 1.28
C LEU A 168 -16.61 13.59 -0.02
N VAL A 169 -16.78 12.90 -1.13
CA VAL A 169 -17.03 13.52 -2.46
C VAL A 169 -18.36 14.27 -2.45
N GLN A 170 -19.43 13.69 -1.94
CA GLN A 170 -20.72 14.36 -1.80
C GLN A 170 -20.61 15.64 -0.97
N SER A 171 -19.88 15.61 0.16
CA SER A 171 -19.66 16.79 0.99
C SER A 171 -18.84 17.88 0.29
N LEU A 172 -17.93 17.51 -0.62
CA LEU A 172 -17.22 18.48 -1.44
C LEU A 172 -18.13 19.11 -2.51
N VAL A 173 -18.95 18.30 -3.17
CA VAL A 173 -19.88 18.76 -4.21
C VAL A 173 -20.96 19.67 -3.61
N SER A 174 -21.53 19.30 -2.45
CA SER A 174 -22.53 20.12 -1.74
C SER A 174 -21.95 21.40 -1.14
N GLY A 175 -20.63 21.48 -0.95
CA GLY A 175 -19.97 22.61 -0.30
C GLY A 175 -19.93 22.53 1.22
N ASP A 176 -20.22 21.38 1.83
CA ASP A 176 -20.05 21.12 3.27
C ASP A 176 -18.57 21.10 3.67
N ILE A 177 -17.69 20.83 2.73
CA ILE A 177 -16.24 21.04 2.82
C ILE A 177 -15.75 21.90 1.66
N ASP A 178 -14.68 22.65 1.89
CA ASP A 178 -14.14 23.61 0.91
C ASP A 178 -13.11 22.94 -0.02
N ALA A 179 -12.47 21.88 0.44
CA ALA A 179 -11.46 21.11 -0.31
C ALA A 179 -11.33 19.69 0.25
N THR A 180 -10.66 18.82 -0.51
CA THR A 180 -10.23 17.50 -0.02
C THR A 180 -8.76 17.25 -0.37
N LEU A 181 -8.07 16.47 0.48
CA LEU A 181 -6.72 15.98 0.25
C LEU A 181 -6.79 14.50 -0.12
N GLN A 182 -6.54 14.18 -1.40
CA GLN A 182 -6.75 12.84 -1.93
C GLN A 182 -5.63 12.37 -2.86
N GLY A 183 -5.60 11.07 -3.16
CA GLY A 183 -4.80 10.51 -4.24
C GLY A 183 -5.37 10.89 -5.60
N VAL A 184 -4.48 11.09 -6.57
CA VAL A 184 -4.86 11.54 -7.92
C VAL A 184 -5.82 10.55 -8.59
N VAL A 185 -5.53 9.25 -8.49
CA VAL A 185 -6.33 8.22 -9.18
C VAL A 185 -7.70 8.09 -8.55
N GLU A 186 -7.77 8.00 -7.22
CA GLU A 186 -9.04 7.86 -6.49
C GLU A 186 -10.00 9.02 -6.77
N ILE A 187 -9.49 10.26 -6.73
CA ILE A 187 -10.37 11.43 -6.89
C ILE A 187 -10.72 11.69 -8.35
N ARG A 188 -9.90 11.27 -9.31
CA ARG A 188 -10.29 11.28 -10.71
C ARG A 188 -11.47 10.36 -10.94
N GLU A 189 -11.35 9.12 -10.54
CA GLU A 189 -12.42 8.12 -10.67
C GLU A 189 -13.70 8.57 -9.96
N ALA A 190 -13.58 9.05 -8.71
CA ALA A 190 -14.73 9.36 -7.89
C ALA A 190 -15.38 10.73 -8.21
N LEU A 191 -14.67 11.66 -8.85
CA LEU A 191 -15.18 13.00 -9.10
C LEU A 191 -14.67 13.62 -10.40
N LEU A 192 -13.36 13.84 -10.59
CA LEU A 192 -12.87 14.76 -11.62
C LEU A 192 -13.16 14.31 -13.05
N ASP A 193 -13.26 13.00 -13.29
CA ASP A 193 -13.60 12.42 -14.59
C ASP A 193 -15.12 12.12 -14.72
N THR A 194 -15.97 12.64 -13.80
CA THR A 194 -17.43 12.54 -13.82
C THR A 194 -18.09 13.86 -14.17
N ALA A 195 -19.42 13.84 -14.42
CA ALA A 195 -20.20 15.05 -14.69
C ALA A 195 -20.15 16.05 -13.52
N ASP A 196 -20.16 15.57 -12.26
CA ASP A 196 -20.11 16.42 -11.06
C ASP A 196 -18.73 17.05 -10.86
N GLY A 197 -17.70 16.52 -11.54
CA GLY A 197 -16.31 16.99 -11.46
C GLY A 197 -16.01 18.25 -12.28
N LEU A 198 -16.90 18.69 -13.16
CA LEU A 198 -16.65 19.77 -14.10
C LEU A 198 -16.19 21.09 -13.45
N ASP A 199 -16.68 21.37 -12.25
CA ASP A 199 -16.34 22.57 -11.48
C ASP A 199 -15.10 22.43 -10.60
N PHE A 200 -14.52 21.24 -10.53
CA PHE A 200 -13.42 20.91 -9.61
C PHE A 200 -12.12 20.66 -10.36
N ASP A 201 -11.00 20.87 -9.68
CA ASP A 201 -9.67 20.55 -10.21
C ASP A 201 -8.64 20.40 -9.09
N PHE A 202 -7.46 19.95 -9.46
CA PHE A 202 -6.28 19.94 -8.60
C PHE A 202 -5.80 21.37 -8.33
N MET A 203 -5.73 21.72 -7.04
CA MET A 203 -5.36 23.05 -6.59
C MET A 203 -3.88 23.09 -6.17
N GLY A 204 -3.06 23.76 -6.97
CA GLY A 204 -1.62 23.92 -6.71
C GLY A 204 -0.79 22.64 -6.95
N PRO A 205 0.45 22.58 -6.43
CA PRO A 205 1.37 21.46 -6.65
C PRO A 205 0.96 20.21 -5.85
N PRO A 206 1.52 19.03 -6.18
CA PRO A 206 1.41 17.85 -5.33
C PRO A 206 1.91 18.11 -3.92
N VAL A 207 1.25 17.46 -2.95
CA VAL A 207 1.65 17.50 -1.55
C VAL A 207 2.56 16.31 -1.27
N SER A 208 3.81 16.59 -0.89
CA SER A 208 4.81 15.57 -0.56
C SER A 208 5.22 15.65 0.89
N SER A 209 5.28 14.51 1.56
CA SER A 209 5.73 14.37 2.96
C SER A 209 6.04 12.91 3.25
N GLY A 210 6.99 12.65 4.14
CA GLY A 210 7.23 11.29 4.65
C GLY A 210 6.05 10.67 5.39
N LEU A 211 5.05 11.47 5.81
CA LEU A 211 3.80 10.99 6.38
C LEU A 211 2.83 10.47 5.32
N LEU A 212 2.89 11.01 4.11
CA LEU A 212 1.99 10.64 3.01
C LEU A 212 2.46 9.37 2.29
N GLY A 213 3.78 9.18 2.18
CA GLY A 213 4.36 8.23 1.24
C GLY A 213 4.20 8.71 -0.21
N ASN A 214 4.91 8.08 -1.12
CA ASN A 214 4.92 8.38 -2.55
C ASN A 214 4.66 7.15 -3.42
N SER A 215 4.44 6.00 -2.80
CA SER A 215 4.22 4.72 -3.46
C SER A 215 3.30 3.82 -2.65
N VAL A 216 2.92 2.73 -3.26
CA VAL A 216 2.19 1.62 -2.65
C VAL A 216 3.04 0.36 -2.73
N ALA A 217 3.00 -0.47 -1.70
CA ALA A 217 3.72 -1.72 -1.59
C ALA A 217 2.86 -2.78 -0.88
N ILE A 218 3.37 -4.00 -0.80
CA ILE A 218 2.79 -5.08 0.00
C ILE A 218 3.47 -5.09 1.36
N ALA A 219 2.68 -5.06 2.44
CA ALA A 219 3.21 -5.19 3.79
C ALA A 219 3.17 -6.64 4.26
N VAL A 220 4.27 -7.10 4.86
CA VAL A 220 4.40 -8.42 5.48
C VAL A 220 4.94 -8.30 6.90
N ARG A 221 4.81 -9.34 7.72
CA ARG A 221 5.47 -9.36 9.04
C ARG A 221 6.97 -9.16 8.91
N LYS A 222 7.60 -8.54 9.88
CA LYS A 222 9.07 -8.33 9.86
C LYS A 222 9.87 -9.64 9.79
N THR A 223 9.31 -10.71 10.31
CA THR A 223 9.90 -12.06 10.29
C THR A 223 9.76 -12.78 8.96
N ASP A 224 8.83 -12.36 8.11
CA ASP A 224 8.50 -13.06 6.87
C ASP A 224 9.35 -12.57 5.68
N THR A 225 10.66 -12.55 5.87
CA THR A 225 11.64 -12.08 4.88
C THR A 225 11.63 -12.94 3.61
N ALA A 226 11.40 -14.25 3.75
CA ALA A 226 11.27 -15.16 2.61
C ALA A 226 10.10 -14.76 1.71
N LEU A 227 8.90 -14.60 2.29
CA LEU A 227 7.71 -14.17 1.52
C LEU A 227 7.93 -12.81 0.84
N ARG A 228 8.52 -11.85 1.54
CA ARG A 228 8.83 -10.55 0.95
C ARG A 228 9.74 -10.68 -0.27
N ASN A 229 10.79 -11.49 -0.17
CA ASN A 229 11.75 -11.68 -1.25
C ASN A 229 11.13 -12.45 -2.43
N GLU A 230 10.28 -13.46 -2.17
CA GLU A 230 9.49 -14.16 -3.19
C GLU A 230 8.60 -13.18 -3.96
N LEU A 231 7.85 -12.32 -3.26
CA LEU A 231 6.99 -11.31 -3.87
C LEU A 231 7.79 -10.28 -4.69
N ASN A 232 8.95 -9.85 -4.21
CA ASN A 232 9.82 -8.93 -4.96
C ASN A 232 10.34 -9.57 -6.25
N HIS A 233 10.77 -10.83 -6.19
CA HIS A 233 11.22 -11.56 -7.35
C HIS A 233 10.10 -11.75 -8.39
N ALA A 234 8.90 -12.13 -7.94
CA ALA A 234 7.74 -12.22 -8.81
C ALA A 234 7.38 -10.86 -9.45
N LEU A 235 7.43 -9.77 -8.70
CA LEU A 235 7.18 -8.43 -9.22
C LEU A 235 8.20 -8.05 -10.31
N GLU A 236 9.48 -8.35 -10.08
CA GLU A 236 10.53 -8.14 -11.08
C GLU A 236 10.27 -8.92 -12.37
N GLN A 237 9.86 -10.18 -12.26
CA GLN A 237 9.50 -11.02 -13.42
C GLN A 237 8.30 -10.46 -14.18
N LEU A 238 7.24 -9.98 -13.47
CA LEU A 238 6.09 -9.32 -14.11
C LEU A 238 6.51 -8.03 -14.85
N MET A 239 7.48 -7.28 -14.33
CA MET A 239 8.02 -6.11 -15.01
C MET A 239 8.80 -6.47 -16.26
N GLN A 240 9.60 -7.55 -16.22
CA GLN A 240 10.42 -8.02 -17.32
C GLN A 240 9.58 -8.60 -18.48
N ASN A 241 8.52 -9.33 -18.17
CA ASN A 241 7.67 -9.97 -19.18
C ASN A 241 6.55 -9.06 -19.74
N GLY A 242 6.44 -7.81 -19.23
CA GLY A 242 5.46 -6.81 -19.69
C GLY A 242 4.07 -6.92 -19.06
N GLU A 243 3.81 -7.95 -18.26
CA GLU A 243 2.51 -8.16 -17.62
C GLU A 243 2.18 -7.04 -16.61
N TYR A 244 3.18 -6.58 -15.87
CA TYR A 244 3.03 -5.43 -14.97
C TYR A 244 2.51 -4.21 -15.71
N GLN A 245 3.08 -3.83 -16.86
CA GLN A 245 2.66 -2.68 -17.65
C GLN A 245 1.24 -2.86 -18.18
N ARG A 246 0.91 -4.07 -18.64
CA ARG A 246 -0.44 -4.42 -19.11
C ARG A 246 -1.49 -4.19 -18.03
N ILE A 247 -1.21 -4.61 -16.80
CA ILE A 247 -2.11 -4.44 -15.63
C ILE A 247 -2.26 -2.95 -15.28
N LEU A 248 -1.19 -2.16 -15.29
CA LEU A 248 -1.23 -0.75 -14.89
C LEU A 248 -1.86 0.19 -15.93
N GLN A 249 -1.83 -0.18 -17.20
CA GLN A 249 -2.25 0.68 -18.31
C GLN A 249 -3.65 1.31 -18.12
N PRO A 250 -4.70 0.58 -17.73
CA PRO A 250 -6.04 1.15 -17.56
C PRO A 250 -6.13 2.23 -16.47
N TYR A 251 -5.24 2.16 -15.48
CA TYR A 251 -5.30 3.01 -14.27
C TYR A 251 -4.54 4.34 -14.42
N ARG A 252 -3.91 4.59 -15.56
CA ARG A 252 -3.17 5.83 -15.86
C ARG A 252 -2.21 6.26 -14.75
N LEU A 253 -1.63 5.29 -14.06
CA LEU A 253 -0.60 5.51 -13.05
C LEU A 253 0.71 5.91 -13.73
N GLY A 254 1.43 6.84 -13.12
CA GLY A 254 2.79 7.15 -13.54
C GLY A 254 3.69 5.92 -13.43
N VAL A 255 4.77 5.89 -14.20
CA VAL A 255 5.76 4.83 -14.11
C VAL A 255 6.63 5.05 -12.88
N LEU A 256 6.93 3.98 -12.15
CA LEU A 256 7.96 4.04 -11.10
C LEU A 256 9.29 4.47 -11.76
N PRO A 257 10.08 5.36 -11.13
CA PRO A 257 11.42 5.64 -11.62
C PRO A 257 12.22 4.35 -11.70
N ALA A 258 13.04 4.22 -12.76
CA ALA A 258 13.95 3.09 -12.90
C ALA A 258 14.78 2.95 -11.61
N ARG A 259 14.92 1.73 -11.14
CA ARG A 259 15.80 1.46 -9.99
C ARG A 259 17.24 1.77 -10.39
N PRO A 260 18.02 2.42 -9.50
CA PRO A 260 19.45 2.66 -9.75
C PRO A 260 20.24 1.35 -9.82
#